data_c1b0709804b3e38fe298614bd3de66dd
#
_entry.id   c1b0709804b3e38fe298614bd3de66dd
#
_cell.length_a   1.000
_cell.length_b   1.000
_cell.length_c   1.000
_cell.angle_alpha   90.00
_cell.angle_beta   90.00
_cell.angle_gamma   90.00
#
_symmetry.space_group_name_H-M   'P 1'
#
loop_
_entity.id
_entity.type
_entity.pdbx_description
1 polymer ?
#
loop_
_entity_poly.entity_id
_entity_poly.type
_entity_poly.pdbx_seq_one_letter_code
_entity_poly.pdbx_strand_id
1 'polypeptide(L)'
;VVNNQIGFTTSLKEDARSTEYCTDVAKMIDAPIIHVNGDDPEASVMAAKLAVEFRDTFKRDIIVDFVCYRRRGHNETDEPFATQPMMYKEITSKNTVTELYLSDLLNSDSEINEKYEVFKSNYRKSMEKGEMVAESMASDPDHSLHFDWSAYIKPNLKKSYPTNVSLQHLKESMAPGFDFDKGTNVQKQVAKLYDERKEMLEGKISMNWGFAEMAAYATLLKENYPVRITGQDSRRGTFSHRHLVIKDQLTGIGHVPLAKLNNGNKKFEIYDSLLSEEAVLGFEYGYASTWPEGLVIWEAQFGDFVNVAQVVIDQFIVSAETKWGRLSGLTMFLPHGYEGQGPEHSLSLIHISEPTRRRT
;
A
#
# COMPACT_ATOMS: atom_id res chain seq x y z
N VAL A 1 1.41 -11.30 -10.45
CA VAL A 1 1.52 -12.75 -10.73
C VAL A 1 0.78 -13.51 -9.65
N VAL A 2 -0.12 -14.39 -10.05
CA VAL A 2 -0.86 -15.28 -9.15
C VAL A 2 -0.26 -16.68 -9.26
N ASN A 3 0.33 -17.17 -8.19
CA ASN A 3 0.80 -18.55 -8.07
C ASN A 3 -0.41 -19.45 -7.78
N ASN A 4 -1.08 -19.89 -8.83
CA ASN A 4 -2.33 -20.66 -8.76
C ASN A 4 -2.05 -22.14 -8.49
N GLN A 5 -1.85 -22.49 -7.22
CA GLN A 5 -1.64 -23.87 -6.78
C GLN A 5 -3.00 -24.58 -6.66
N ILE A 6 -3.29 -25.46 -7.61
CA ILE A 6 -4.54 -26.22 -7.60
C ILE A 6 -4.61 -27.17 -6.39
N GLY A 7 -5.81 -27.27 -5.77
CA GLY A 7 -6.11 -28.23 -4.71
C GLY A 7 -5.25 -28.10 -3.46
N PHE A 8 -5.14 -26.89 -2.92
CA PHE A 8 -4.32 -26.65 -1.73
C PHE A 8 -5.14 -26.80 -0.43
N THR A 9 -5.50 -25.71 0.23
CA THR A 9 -6.23 -25.76 1.50
C THR A 9 -7.66 -26.20 1.30
N THR A 10 -8.31 -25.72 0.23
CA THR A 10 -9.65 -26.14 -0.16
C THR A 10 -9.53 -27.27 -1.18
N SER A 11 -9.92 -28.48 -0.78
CA SER A 11 -9.71 -29.71 -1.57
C SER A 11 -10.59 -29.78 -2.80
N LEU A 12 -11.84 -29.34 -2.70
CA LEU A 12 -12.81 -29.38 -3.79
C LEU A 12 -12.84 -28.04 -4.53
N LYS A 13 -12.87 -28.10 -5.85
CA LYS A 13 -12.92 -26.93 -6.71
C LYS A 13 -14.19 -26.11 -6.47
N GLU A 14 -15.31 -26.77 -6.26
CA GLU A 14 -16.63 -26.18 -6.04
C GLU A 14 -16.68 -25.33 -4.75
N ASP A 15 -15.92 -25.74 -3.74
CA ASP A 15 -15.85 -25.04 -2.46
C ASP A 15 -14.87 -23.86 -2.49
N ALA A 16 -13.97 -23.82 -3.48
CA ALA A 16 -12.93 -22.80 -3.56
C ALA A 16 -13.47 -21.47 -4.07
N ARG A 17 -14.31 -21.49 -5.11
CA ARG A 17 -14.85 -20.29 -5.77
C ARG A 17 -15.95 -20.66 -6.76
N SER A 18 -16.75 -19.65 -7.13
CA SER A 18 -17.82 -19.79 -8.12
C SER A 18 -17.35 -19.69 -9.58
N THR A 19 -16.12 -19.21 -9.83
CA THR A 19 -15.56 -19.02 -11.17
C THR A 19 -14.55 -20.11 -11.53
N GLU A 20 -14.27 -20.27 -12.82
CA GLU A 20 -13.28 -21.25 -13.30
C GLU A 20 -11.87 -20.93 -12.78
N TYR A 21 -11.46 -19.67 -12.85
CA TYR A 21 -10.14 -19.21 -12.44
C TYR A 21 -10.21 -18.24 -11.26
N CYS A 22 -9.28 -18.35 -10.33
CA CYS A 22 -9.15 -17.41 -9.20
C CYS A 22 -8.87 -15.98 -9.68
N THR A 23 -8.31 -15.84 -10.87
CA THR A 23 -7.95 -14.57 -11.50
C THR A 23 -9.11 -13.88 -12.21
N ASP A 24 -10.29 -14.52 -12.28
CA ASP A 24 -11.48 -13.90 -12.90
C ASP A 24 -11.91 -12.57 -12.23
N VAL A 25 -11.49 -12.33 -10.99
CA VAL A 25 -11.66 -11.05 -10.31
C VAL A 25 -11.03 -9.87 -11.08
N ALA A 26 -10.00 -10.14 -11.88
CA ALA A 26 -9.35 -9.14 -12.72
C ALA A 26 -10.26 -8.56 -13.82
N LYS A 27 -11.30 -9.28 -14.20
CA LYS A 27 -12.31 -8.80 -15.16
C LYS A 27 -13.08 -7.59 -14.62
N MET A 28 -13.21 -7.45 -13.30
CA MET A 28 -13.87 -6.30 -12.66
C MET A 28 -13.09 -4.98 -12.87
N ILE A 29 -11.79 -5.06 -13.05
CA ILE A 29 -10.92 -3.89 -13.28
C ILE A 29 -10.43 -3.81 -14.74
N ASP A 30 -11.02 -4.61 -15.64
CA ASP A 30 -10.67 -4.65 -17.06
C ASP A 30 -9.16 -4.90 -17.29
N ALA A 31 -8.55 -5.74 -16.46
CA ALA A 31 -7.15 -6.14 -16.60
C ALA A 31 -7.03 -7.41 -17.43
N PRO A 32 -6.14 -7.45 -18.45
CA PRO A 32 -5.85 -8.68 -19.17
C PRO A 32 -5.34 -9.79 -18.27
N ILE A 33 -5.69 -11.03 -18.58
CA ILE A 33 -5.25 -12.20 -17.84
C ILE A 33 -4.49 -13.11 -18.81
N ILE A 34 -3.28 -13.51 -18.45
CA ILE A 34 -2.50 -14.51 -19.17
C ILE A 34 -2.47 -15.77 -18.31
N HIS A 35 -3.06 -16.85 -18.79
CA HIS A 35 -2.92 -18.17 -18.17
C HIS A 35 -1.69 -18.86 -18.73
N VAL A 36 -0.81 -19.31 -17.85
CA VAL A 36 0.43 -20.02 -18.23
C VAL A 36 0.57 -21.29 -17.44
N ASN A 37 0.99 -22.37 -18.13
CA ASN A 37 1.29 -23.65 -17.50
C ASN A 37 2.67 -23.57 -16.80
N GLY A 38 2.70 -23.77 -15.48
CA GLY A 38 3.92 -23.75 -14.69
C GLY A 38 4.91 -24.88 -14.99
N ASP A 39 4.51 -25.89 -15.73
CA ASP A 39 5.42 -26.95 -16.21
C ASP A 39 6.15 -26.57 -17.51
N ASP A 40 5.82 -25.43 -18.12
CA ASP A 40 6.46 -24.91 -19.32
C ASP A 40 7.31 -23.66 -18.97
N PRO A 41 8.64 -23.83 -18.82
CA PRO A 41 9.54 -22.71 -18.48
C PRO A 41 9.60 -21.63 -19.55
N GLU A 42 9.57 -21.99 -20.84
CA GLU A 42 9.67 -21.02 -21.93
C GLU A 42 8.41 -20.17 -22.04
N ALA A 43 7.23 -20.78 -21.97
CA ALA A 43 5.98 -20.05 -21.91
C ALA A 43 5.89 -19.15 -20.67
N SER A 44 6.43 -19.59 -19.54
CA SER A 44 6.50 -18.80 -18.31
C SER A 44 7.35 -17.54 -18.47
N VAL A 45 8.52 -17.66 -19.08
CA VAL A 45 9.40 -16.52 -19.39
C VAL A 45 8.74 -15.59 -20.42
N MET A 46 8.11 -16.14 -21.45
CA MET A 46 7.40 -15.35 -22.47
C MET A 46 6.24 -14.56 -21.84
N ALA A 47 5.43 -15.21 -21.00
CA ALA A 47 4.33 -14.54 -20.30
C ALA A 47 4.82 -13.39 -19.41
N ALA A 48 5.95 -13.59 -18.70
CA ALA A 48 6.55 -12.55 -17.87
C ALA A 48 7.02 -11.35 -18.70
N LYS A 49 7.72 -11.60 -19.81
CA LYS A 49 8.18 -10.54 -20.74
C LYS A 49 7.00 -9.77 -21.30
N LEU A 50 5.98 -10.46 -21.82
CA LEU A 50 4.78 -9.83 -22.37
C LEU A 50 4.06 -8.96 -21.31
N ALA A 51 3.99 -9.45 -20.07
CA ALA A 51 3.36 -8.70 -18.99
C ALA A 51 4.13 -7.41 -18.66
N VAL A 52 5.46 -7.45 -18.63
CA VAL A 52 6.28 -6.26 -18.41
C VAL A 52 6.12 -5.27 -19.55
N GLU A 53 6.23 -5.72 -20.80
CA GLU A 53 6.07 -4.87 -21.99
C GLU A 53 4.68 -4.22 -22.05
N PHE A 54 3.63 -4.97 -21.70
CA PHE A 54 2.26 -4.44 -21.62
C PHE A 54 2.16 -3.31 -20.59
N ARG A 55 2.68 -3.53 -19.38
CA ARG A 55 2.68 -2.50 -18.33
C ARG A 55 3.45 -1.25 -18.74
N ASP A 56 4.61 -1.44 -19.34
CA ASP A 56 5.46 -0.33 -19.77
C ASP A 56 4.85 0.47 -20.92
N THR A 57 4.17 -0.20 -21.83
CA THR A 57 3.53 0.44 -22.99
C THR A 57 2.23 1.15 -22.62
N PHE A 58 1.33 0.44 -21.93
CA PHE A 58 -0.04 0.91 -21.72
C PHE A 58 -0.27 1.55 -20.35
N LYS A 59 0.70 1.44 -19.40
CA LYS A 59 0.58 1.90 -18.02
C LYS A 59 -0.70 1.38 -17.33
N ARG A 60 -1.07 0.13 -17.63
CA ARG A 60 -2.23 -0.58 -17.11
C ARG A 60 -1.80 -1.86 -16.41
N ASP A 61 -2.66 -2.34 -15.53
CA ASP A 61 -2.45 -3.62 -14.85
C ASP A 61 -2.64 -4.80 -15.81
N ILE A 62 -1.92 -5.88 -15.53
CA ILE A 62 -2.05 -7.17 -16.17
C ILE A 62 -1.83 -8.27 -15.15
N ILE A 63 -2.58 -9.36 -15.26
CA ILE A 63 -2.46 -10.50 -14.35
C ILE A 63 -1.86 -11.69 -15.11
N VAL A 64 -0.84 -12.29 -14.51
CA VAL A 64 -0.32 -13.59 -14.96
C VAL A 64 -0.81 -14.64 -13.99
N ASP A 65 -1.67 -15.51 -14.47
CA ASP A 65 -2.18 -16.69 -13.77
C ASP A 65 -1.25 -17.87 -14.04
N PHE A 66 -0.36 -18.12 -13.09
CA PHE A 66 0.65 -19.16 -13.17
C PHE A 66 0.07 -20.45 -12.59
N VAL A 67 -0.52 -21.29 -13.45
CA VAL A 67 -1.17 -22.53 -13.04
C VAL A 67 -0.12 -23.57 -12.71
N CYS A 68 -0.08 -23.99 -11.48
CA CYS A 68 0.92 -24.92 -10.96
C CYS A 68 0.34 -25.85 -9.91
N TYR A 69 1.15 -26.69 -9.32
CA TYR A 69 0.75 -27.59 -8.25
C TYR A 69 1.90 -27.77 -7.24
N ARG A 70 1.55 -28.14 -6.04
CA ARG A 70 2.51 -28.46 -4.99
C ARG A 70 2.78 -29.95 -4.98
N ARG A 71 4.05 -30.35 -5.05
CA ARG A 71 4.44 -31.76 -5.01
C ARG A 71 4.42 -32.39 -3.62
N ARG A 72 4.53 -31.58 -2.58
CA ARG A 72 4.55 -31.99 -1.18
C ARG A 72 3.44 -31.28 -0.42
N GLY A 73 3.12 -31.74 0.79
CA GLY A 73 2.14 -31.10 1.64
C GLY A 73 2.51 -29.68 2.09
N HIS A 74 1.67 -29.10 2.92
CA HIS A 74 1.86 -27.72 3.40
C HIS A 74 3.14 -27.58 4.22
N ASN A 75 3.48 -28.60 4.99
CA ASN A 75 4.71 -28.72 5.77
C ASN A 75 5.19 -30.18 5.76
N GLU A 76 6.23 -30.49 6.53
CA GLU A 76 6.86 -31.82 6.58
C GLU A 76 5.97 -32.91 7.14
N THR A 77 4.94 -32.55 7.89
CA THR A 77 4.02 -33.49 8.54
C THR A 77 2.68 -33.63 7.81
N ASP A 78 2.43 -32.81 6.81
CA ASP A 78 1.19 -32.83 6.05
C ASP A 78 1.21 -33.92 4.98
N GLU A 79 0.17 -34.78 4.99
CA GLU A 79 -0.03 -35.88 4.04
C GLU A 79 -1.23 -35.59 3.11
N PRO A 80 -0.96 -35.00 1.95
CA PRO A 80 -2.04 -34.54 1.06
C PRO A 80 -2.85 -35.66 0.43
N PHE A 81 -2.36 -36.91 0.41
CA PHE A 81 -3.15 -38.06 -0.05
C PHE A 81 -4.38 -38.30 0.81
N ALA A 82 -4.36 -37.86 2.08
CA ALA A 82 -5.51 -38.05 2.96
C ALA A 82 -6.77 -37.30 2.49
N THR A 83 -6.57 -36.12 1.87
CA THR A 83 -7.70 -35.26 1.43
C THR A 83 -7.85 -35.20 -0.08
N GLN A 84 -6.78 -35.44 -0.86
CA GLN A 84 -6.73 -35.27 -2.32
C GLN A 84 -6.04 -36.44 -3.03
N PRO A 85 -6.53 -37.71 -2.83
CA PRO A 85 -5.80 -38.88 -3.27
C PRO A 85 -5.66 -38.99 -4.79
N MET A 86 -6.68 -38.59 -5.55
CA MET A 86 -6.66 -38.70 -7.02
C MET A 86 -5.68 -37.70 -7.61
N MET A 87 -5.72 -36.46 -7.14
CA MET A 87 -4.84 -35.42 -7.63
C MET A 87 -3.36 -35.70 -7.31
N TYR A 88 -3.06 -36.13 -6.08
CA TYR A 88 -1.68 -36.45 -5.71
C TYR A 88 -1.15 -37.74 -6.34
N LYS A 89 -2.03 -38.68 -6.73
CA LYS A 89 -1.63 -39.79 -7.56
C LYS A 89 -1.07 -39.30 -8.91
N GLU A 90 -1.75 -38.36 -9.55
CA GLU A 90 -1.29 -37.77 -10.80
C GLU A 90 0.01 -36.94 -10.59
N ILE A 91 0.03 -36.08 -9.56
CA ILE A 91 1.20 -35.23 -9.25
C ILE A 91 2.46 -36.06 -9.00
N THR A 92 2.35 -37.14 -8.25
CA THR A 92 3.51 -38.01 -7.92
C THR A 92 3.99 -38.84 -9.08
N SER A 93 3.11 -39.20 -10.01
CA SER A 93 3.46 -39.93 -11.23
C SER A 93 4.12 -39.02 -12.30
N LYS A 94 3.94 -37.73 -12.20
CA LYS A 94 4.41 -36.76 -13.18
C LYS A 94 5.90 -36.47 -12.99
N ASN A 95 6.64 -36.37 -14.09
CA ASN A 95 8.04 -35.95 -14.10
C ASN A 95 8.20 -34.52 -13.55
N THR A 96 9.38 -34.19 -13.06
CA THR A 96 9.69 -32.81 -12.65
C THR A 96 9.75 -31.88 -13.85
N VAL A 97 9.56 -30.57 -13.63
CA VAL A 97 9.69 -29.56 -14.71
C VAL A 97 11.04 -29.67 -15.42
N THR A 98 12.13 -29.92 -14.66
CA THR A 98 13.46 -30.11 -15.23
C THR A 98 13.53 -31.32 -16.16
N GLU A 99 12.93 -32.44 -15.77
CA GLU A 99 12.90 -33.67 -16.60
C GLU A 99 12.03 -33.48 -17.83
N LEU A 100 10.89 -32.82 -17.72
CA LEU A 100 10.03 -32.50 -18.86
C LEU A 100 10.76 -31.60 -19.85
N TYR A 101 11.33 -30.51 -19.38
CA TYR A 101 12.06 -29.56 -20.24
C TYR A 101 13.31 -30.17 -20.87
N LEU A 102 14.05 -30.97 -20.12
CA LEU A 102 15.20 -31.70 -20.67
C LEU A 102 14.78 -32.66 -21.79
N SER A 103 13.65 -33.35 -21.60
CA SER A 103 13.12 -34.24 -22.65
C SER A 103 12.74 -33.47 -23.92
N ASP A 104 12.14 -32.32 -23.78
CA ASP A 104 11.79 -31.45 -24.93
C ASP A 104 13.02 -30.91 -25.65
N LEU A 105 14.03 -30.50 -24.91
CA LEU A 105 15.31 -30.02 -25.47
C LEU A 105 16.09 -31.14 -26.21
N LEU A 106 16.06 -32.37 -25.67
CA LEU A 106 16.71 -33.53 -26.31
C LEU A 106 16.11 -33.86 -27.66
N ASN A 107 14.87 -33.53 -27.91
CA ASN A 107 14.22 -33.67 -29.22
C ASN A 107 14.82 -32.72 -30.27
N SER A 108 15.43 -31.61 -29.82
CA SER A 108 16.01 -30.59 -30.69
C SER A 108 17.56 -30.63 -30.75
N ASP A 109 18.23 -31.11 -29.70
CA ASP A 109 19.71 -31.18 -29.61
C ASP A 109 20.13 -32.38 -28.77
N SER A 110 20.73 -33.38 -29.43
CA SER A 110 21.19 -34.61 -28.79
C SER A 110 22.35 -34.43 -27.79
N GLU A 111 23.07 -33.30 -27.85
CA GLU A 111 24.18 -33.00 -26.94
C GLU A 111 23.70 -32.38 -25.59
N ILE A 112 22.46 -32.03 -25.51
CA ILE A 112 21.88 -31.37 -24.30
C ILE A 112 22.09 -32.19 -23.02
N ASN A 113 21.99 -33.52 -23.12
CA ASN A 113 22.16 -34.37 -21.95
C ASN A 113 23.59 -34.30 -21.38
N GLU A 114 24.60 -34.28 -22.22
CA GLU A 114 26.01 -34.14 -21.78
C GLU A 114 26.21 -32.74 -21.13
N LYS A 115 25.74 -31.70 -21.79
CA LYS A 115 25.77 -30.32 -21.26
C LYS A 115 25.06 -30.21 -19.88
N TYR A 116 23.93 -30.87 -19.73
CA TYR A 116 23.17 -30.88 -18.46
C TYR A 116 23.94 -31.62 -17.35
N GLU A 117 24.54 -32.78 -17.60
CA GLU A 117 25.30 -33.50 -16.56
C GLU A 117 26.56 -32.73 -16.14
N VAL A 118 27.22 -32.06 -17.07
CA VAL A 118 28.37 -31.17 -16.79
C VAL A 118 27.89 -29.99 -15.89
N PHE A 119 26.80 -29.34 -16.27
CA PHE A 119 26.23 -28.25 -15.48
C PHE A 119 25.87 -28.71 -14.06
N LYS A 120 25.16 -29.81 -13.92
CA LYS A 120 24.74 -30.40 -12.66
C LYS A 120 25.92 -30.75 -11.74
N SER A 121 26.98 -31.31 -12.33
CA SER A 121 28.23 -31.65 -11.63
C SER A 121 28.92 -30.39 -11.10
N ASN A 122 29.03 -29.36 -11.92
CA ASN A 122 29.66 -28.09 -11.54
C ASN A 122 28.86 -27.38 -10.47
N TYR A 123 27.52 -27.33 -10.61
CA TYR A 123 26.61 -26.75 -9.63
C TYR A 123 26.79 -27.40 -8.24
N ARG A 124 26.82 -28.74 -8.16
CA ARG A 124 27.07 -29.46 -6.92
C ARG A 124 28.42 -29.15 -6.29
N LYS A 125 29.51 -29.14 -7.10
CA LYS A 125 30.85 -28.80 -6.62
C LYS A 125 30.92 -27.38 -6.03
N SER A 126 30.28 -26.42 -6.66
CA SER A 126 30.24 -25.06 -6.16
C SER A 126 29.42 -24.96 -4.85
N MET A 127 28.28 -25.65 -4.78
CA MET A 127 27.53 -25.73 -3.52
C MET A 127 28.33 -26.34 -2.35
N GLU A 128 29.03 -27.44 -2.59
CA GLU A 128 29.89 -28.11 -1.60
C GLU A 128 30.99 -27.18 -1.06
N LYS A 129 31.48 -26.25 -1.89
CA LYS A 129 32.48 -25.25 -1.49
C LYS A 129 31.88 -24.00 -0.87
N GLY A 130 30.55 -23.86 -0.84
CA GLY A 130 29.88 -22.63 -0.39
C GLY A 130 30.04 -21.46 -1.38
N GLU A 131 30.34 -21.76 -2.65
CA GLU A 131 30.43 -20.75 -3.71
C GLU A 131 29.04 -20.39 -4.24
N MET A 132 28.91 -19.19 -4.80
CA MET A 132 27.70 -18.78 -5.50
C MET A 132 27.52 -19.62 -6.76
N VAL A 133 26.39 -20.31 -6.88
CA VAL A 133 26.14 -21.29 -7.98
C VAL A 133 25.37 -20.70 -9.16
N ALA A 134 24.78 -19.52 -8.99
CA ALA A 134 24.12 -18.79 -10.05
C ALA A 134 24.62 -17.35 -10.04
N GLU A 135 24.86 -16.79 -11.22
CA GLU A 135 25.10 -15.36 -11.33
C GLU A 135 23.86 -14.60 -10.83
N SER A 136 24.08 -13.56 -10.05
CA SER A 136 22.99 -12.67 -9.68
C SER A 136 22.46 -12.03 -10.95
N MET A 137 21.21 -12.35 -11.29
CA MET A 137 20.51 -11.70 -12.42
C MET A 137 20.06 -10.28 -12.04
N ALA A 138 20.11 -9.95 -10.76
CA ALA A 138 19.88 -8.59 -10.29
C ALA A 138 21.23 -7.85 -10.33
N SER A 139 21.29 -6.73 -11.04
CA SER A 139 22.30 -5.70 -10.79
C SER A 139 22.28 -5.35 -9.30
N ASP A 140 23.37 -4.78 -8.79
CA ASP A 140 23.37 -4.22 -7.43
C ASP A 140 22.08 -3.47 -7.19
N PRO A 141 21.41 -3.69 -6.03
CA PRO A 141 20.15 -3.04 -5.75
C PRO A 141 20.32 -1.54 -5.93
N ASP A 142 19.40 -0.93 -6.67
CA ASP A 142 19.38 0.52 -6.81
C ASP A 142 19.20 1.14 -5.43
N HIS A 143 20.29 1.67 -4.89
CA HIS A 143 20.30 2.31 -3.57
C HIS A 143 19.34 3.50 -3.49
N SER A 144 18.90 4.06 -4.61
CA SER A 144 17.86 5.08 -4.65
C SER A 144 16.49 4.58 -4.14
N LEU A 145 16.29 3.25 -4.16
CA LEU A 145 15.09 2.59 -3.62
C LEU A 145 15.27 2.15 -2.15
N HIS A 146 16.42 2.43 -1.54
CA HIS A 146 16.66 2.13 -0.14
C HIS A 146 16.12 3.26 0.74
N PHE A 147 15.28 2.90 1.71
CA PHE A 147 14.68 3.85 2.65
C PHE A 147 15.38 3.71 4.00
N ASP A 148 16.00 4.78 4.46
CA ASP A 148 16.74 4.79 5.72
C ASP A 148 15.84 5.16 6.90
N TRP A 149 15.55 4.17 7.72
CA TRP A 149 14.81 4.30 8.97
C TRP A 149 15.70 4.44 10.21
N SER A 150 17.02 4.48 10.07
CA SER A 150 17.98 4.45 11.19
C SER A 150 17.75 5.56 12.23
N ALA A 151 17.35 6.75 11.78
CA ALA A 151 17.03 7.89 12.63
C ALA A 151 15.80 7.65 13.55
N TYR A 152 14.95 6.71 13.22
CA TYR A 152 13.67 6.42 13.90
C TYR A 152 13.69 5.13 14.73
N ILE A 153 14.80 4.40 14.72
CA ILE A 153 14.93 3.15 15.49
C ILE A 153 15.08 3.49 16.97
N LYS A 154 14.27 2.83 17.82
CA LYS A 154 14.27 2.98 19.28
C LYS A 154 14.11 4.44 19.75
N PRO A 155 13.04 5.14 19.32
CA PRO A 155 12.80 6.50 19.77
C PRO A 155 12.66 6.56 21.29
N ASN A 156 13.17 7.62 21.90
CA ASN A 156 12.95 7.86 23.34
C ASN A 156 11.56 8.49 23.55
N LEU A 157 10.55 7.65 23.73
CA LEU A 157 9.16 8.09 23.92
C LEU A 157 8.94 8.93 25.20
N LYS A 158 9.90 8.95 26.14
CA LYS A 158 9.82 9.78 27.34
C LYS A 158 10.41 11.18 27.14
N LYS A 159 11.11 11.41 26.04
CA LYS A 159 11.69 12.71 25.73
C LYS A 159 10.61 13.64 25.21
N SER A 160 10.47 14.81 25.84
CA SER A 160 9.64 15.88 25.30
C SER A 160 10.38 16.60 24.17
N TYR A 161 9.69 16.78 23.06
CA TYR A 161 10.20 17.54 21.90
C TYR A 161 9.42 18.87 21.81
N PRO A 162 10.09 20.01 21.56
CA PRO A 162 9.38 21.26 21.37
C PRO A 162 8.62 21.21 20.04
N THR A 163 7.31 21.36 20.12
CA THR A 163 6.41 21.38 18.94
C THR A 163 5.79 22.75 18.69
N ASN A 164 6.15 23.74 19.51
CA ASN A 164 5.68 25.11 19.38
C ASN A 164 6.40 25.83 18.23
N VAL A 165 5.66 26.65 17.50
CA VAL A 165 6.18 27.54 16.47
C VAL A 165 5.94 29.00 16.86
N SER A 166 6.80 29.93 16.42
CA SER A 166 6.58 31.34 16.66
C SER A 166 5.36 31.85 15.87
N LEU A 167 4.69 32.87 16.38
CA LEU A 167 3.56 33.48 15.67
C LEU A 167 3.98 34.03 14.29
N GLN A 168 5.21 34.55 14.18
CA GLN A 168 5.74 35.02 12.91
C GLN A 168 5.88 33.88 11.92
N HIS A 169 6.50 32.76 12.32
CA HIS A 169 6.65 31.57 11.48
C HIS A 169 5.29 31.02 11.05
N LEU A 170 4.32 30.97 11.96
CA LEU A 170 2.95 30.56 11.66
C LEU A 170 2.32 31.46 10.57
N LYS A 171 2.40 32.79 10.72
CA LYS A 171 1.86 33.75 9.76
C LYS A 171 2.51 33.62 8.37
N GLU A 172 3.82 33.48 8.32
CA GLU A 172 4.57 33.30 7.06
C GLU A 172 4.21 31.97 6.38
N SER A 173 4.04 30.90 7.14
CA SER A 173 3.66 29.58 6.62
C SER A 173 2.23 29.55 6.11
N MET A 174 1.33 30.25 6.78
CA MET A 174 -0.10 30.26 6.42
C MET A 174 -0.43 31.21 5.27
N ALA A 175 0.37 32.23 5.02
CA ALA A 175 0.09 33.25 4.00
C ALA A 175 -0.25 32.68 2.61
N PRO A 176 0.52 31.70 2.05
CA PRO A 176 0.16 31.08 0.77
C PRO A 176 -1.17 30.33 0.79
N GLY A 177 -1.56 29.78 1.93
CA GLY A 177 -2.82 29.06 2.12
C GLY A 177 -4.07 29.94 1.97
N PHE A 178 -3.93 31.26 2.09
CA PHE A 178 -5.02 32.24 1.89
C PHE A 178 -5.00 32.90 0.51
N ASP A 179 -3.99 32.61 -0.29
CA ASP A 179 -3.84 33.21 -1.61
C ASP A 179 -4.54 32.33 -2.66
N PHE A 180 -5.76 32.71 -3.03
CA PHE A 180 -6.50 32.07 -4.11
C PHE A 180 -6.08 32.63 -5.46
N ASP A 181 -6.13 31.80 -6.50
CA ASP A 181 -5.87 32.26 -7.85
C ASP A 181 -6.89 33.33 -8.26
N LYS A 182 -6.40 34.38 -8.94
CA LYS A 182 -7.24 35.49 -9.36
C LYS A 182 -8.38 34.99 -10.25
N GLY A 183 -9.62 35.35 -9.86
CA GLY A 183 -10.81 34.98 -10.60
C GLY A 183 -11.48 33.69 -10.13
N THR A 184 -10.94 32.99 -9.13
CA THR A 184 -11.61 31.82 -8.56
C THR A 184 -12.92 32.21 -7.87
N ASN A 185 -14.02 31.62 -8.32
CA ASN A 185 -15.36 31.83 -7.74
C ASN A 185 -15.56 30.86 -6.57
N VAL A 186 -15.20 31.29 -5.37
CA VAL A 186 -15.30 30.47 -4.16
C VAL A 186 -16.74 30.43 -3.67
N GLN A 187 -17.20 29.25 -3.25
CA GLN A 187 -18.53 29.10 -2.63
C GLN A 187 -18.60 29.92 -1.33
N LYS A 188 -19.73 30.60 -1.08
CA LYS A 188 -19.88 31.60 -0.01
C LYS A 188 -19.54 31.08 1.39
N GLN A 189 -19.94 29.86 1.72
CA GLN A 189 -19.64 29.26 3.04
C GLN A 189 -18.15 28.95 3.19
N VAL A 190 -17.51 28.49 2.12
CA VAL A 190 -16.07 28.25 2.11
C VAL A 190 -15.28 29.56 2.20
N ALA A 191 -15.71 30.61 1.49
CA ALA A 191 -15.13 31.93 1.61
C ALA A 191 -15.18 32.47 3.05
N LYS A 192 -16.37 32.36 3.69
CA LYS A 192 -16.55 32.73 5.10
C LYS A 192 -15.62 31.94 6.03
N LEU A 193 -15.51 30.63 5.83
CA LEU A 193 -14.59 29.78 6.61
C LEU A 193 -13.14 30.29 6.52
N TYR A 194 -12.70 30.68 5.33
CA TYR A 194 -11.35 31.21 5.13
C TYR A 194 -11.16 32.62 5.74
N ASP A 195 -12.17 33.45 5.75
CA ASP A 195 -12.12 34.74 6.46
C ASP A 195 -12.04 34.54 7.98
N GLU A 196 -12.82 33.61 8.55
CA GLU A 196 -12.71 33.22 9.96
C GLU A 196 -11.31 32.68 10.29
N ARG A 197 -10.68 31.91 9.41
CA ARG A 197 -9.30 31.45 9.59
C ARG A 197 -8.28 32.57 9.62
N LYS A 198 -8.47 33.62 8.84
CA LYS A 198 -7.63 34.83 8.94
C LYS A 198 -7.78 35.49 10.30
N GLU A 199 -9.02 35.60 10.82
CA GLU A 199 -9.27 36.15 12.15
C GLU A 199 -8.66 35.27 13.26
N MET A 200 -8.65 33.92 13.09
CA MET A 200 -7.95 33.00 13.98
C MET A 200 -6.44 33.26 13.96
N LEU A 201 -5.84 33.43 12.77
CA LEU A 201 -4.41 33.73 12.62
C LEU A 201 -4.02 35.06 13.26
N GLU A 202 -4.91 36.04 13.24
CA GLU A 202 -4.74 37.34 13.87
C GLU A 202 -5.00 37.30 15.39
N GLY A 203 -5.53 36.21 15.93
CA GLY A 203 -5.89 36.06 17.35
C GLY A 203 -7.18 36.78 17.76
N LYS A 204 -8.01 37.18 16.79
CA LYS A 204 -9.31 37.83 17.04
C LYS A 204 -10.39 36.86 17.55
N ILE A 205 -10.30 35.60 17.07
CA ILE A 205 -11.15 34.50 17.50
C ILE A 205 -10.31 33.26 17.82
N SER A 206 -10.86 32.37 18.63
CA SER A 206 -10.20 31.13 19.01
C SER A 206 -10.01 30.19 17.81
N MET A 207 -8.87 29.50 17.74
CA MET A 207 -8.59 28.50 16.72
C MET A 207 -9.51 27.30 16.85
N ASN A 208 -10.04 26.84 15.74
CA ASN A 208 -10.75 25.56 15.66
C ASN A 208 -9.85 24.47 15.11
N TRP A 209 -10.35 23.23 15.14
CA TRP A 209 -9.59 22.07 14.70
C TRP A 209 -9.16 22.15 13.22
N GLY A 210 -10.06 22.56 12.32
CA GLY A 210 -9.77 22.67 10.89
C GLY A 210 -8.69 23.71 10.56
N PHE A 211 -8.65 24.82 11.34
CA PHE A 211 -7.55 25.78 11.25
C PHE A 211 -6.23 25.20 11.77
N ALA A 212 -6.26 24.50 12.91
CA ALA A 212 -5.07 23.92 13.52
C ALA A 212 -4.42 22.86 12.60
N GLU A 213 -5.24 22.01 11.96
CA GLU A 213 -4.75 21.08 10.93
C GLU A 213 -4.05 21.81 9.77
N MET A 214 -4.70 22.81 9.18
CA MET A 214 -4.15 23.58 8.07
C MET A 214 -2.83 24.26 8.47
N ALA A 215 -2.77 24.80 9.69
CA ALA A 215 -1.58 25.45 10.23
C ALA A 215 -0.41 24.45 10.41
N ALA A 216 -0.70 23.27 10.94
CA ALA A 216 0.29 22.21 11.09
C ALA A 216 0.87 21.78 9.74
N TYR A 217 0.03 21.57 8.74
CA TYR A 217 0.50 21.22 7.39
C TYR A 217 1.32 22.33 6.75
N ALA A 218 0.88 23.58 6.89
CA ALA A 218 1.59 24.73 6.33
C ALA A 218 2.99 24.89 6.95
N THR A 219 3.13 24.73 8.27
CA THR A 219 4.42 24.82 8.96
C THR A 219 5.35 23.66 8.58
N LEU A 220 4.86 22.44 8.49
CA LEU A 220 5.64 21.28 8.03
C LEU A 220 6.15 21.47 6.60
N LEU A 221 5.29 21.92 5.68
CA LEU A 221 5.67 22.19 4.30
C LEU A 221 6.73 23.30 4.20
N LYS A 222 6.60 24.34 5.00
CA LYS A 222 7.58 25.44 5.07
C LYS A 222 8.95 24.96 5.55
N GLU A 223 8.94 23.94 6.43
CA GLU A 223 10.14 23.27 6.94
C GLU A 223 10.62 22.12 6.02
N ASN A 224 10.06 22.00 4.82
CA ASN A 224 10.36 20.96 3.82
C ASN A 224 9.96 19.54 4.22
N TYR A 225 8.97 19.37 5.09
CA TYR A 225 8.34 18.06 5.32
C TYR A 225 7.12 17.91 4.41
N PRO A 226 7.11 16.93 3.51
CA PRO A 226 5.95 16.67 2.66
C PRO A 226 4.79 16.09 3.47
N VAL A 227 3.57 16.41 3.05
CA VAL A 227 2.34 15.97 3.71
C VAL A 227 1.43 15.31 2.68
N ARG A 228 1.01 14.09 2.97
CA ARG A 228 0.04 13.34 2.17
C ARG A 228 -1.16 12.94 3.03
N ILE A 229 -2.35 13.25 2.55
CA ILE A 229 -3.62 12.92 3.22
C ILE A 229 -4.50 12.16 2.24
N THR A 230 -5.00 11.01 2.67
CA THR A 230 -5.90 10.19 1.85
C THR A 230 -7.02 9.62 2.71
N GLY A 231 -8.23 9.64 2.19
CA GLY A 231 -9.42 9.10 2.84
C GLY A 231 -10.67 9.56 2.13
N GLN A 232 -11.81 9.07 2.56
CA GLN A 232 -13.10 9.48 1.99
C GLN A 232 -13.42 10.91 2.45
N ASP A 233 -13.82 11.77 1.51
CA ASP A 233 -14.11 13.20 1.74
C ASP A 233 -12.94 14.01 2.37
N SER A 234 -11.72 13.53 2.33
CA SER A 234 -10.58 14.17 3.01
C SER A 234 -10.30 15.59 2.52
N ARG A 235 -10.57 15.88 1.25
CA ARG A 235 -10.40 17.23 0.67
C ARG A 235 -11.28 18.27 1.34
N ARG A 236 -12.48 17.89 1.75
CA ARG A 236 -13.45 18.72 2.47
C ARG A 236 -13.35 18.53 3.99
N GLY A 237 -13.01 17.31 4.41
CA GLY A 237 -13.20 16.77 5.74
C GLY A 237 -14.64 16.30 5.96
N THR A 238 -14.82 15.17 6.65
CA THR A 238 -16.14 14.56 6.90
C THR A 238 -17.14 15.56 7.50
N PHE A 239 -16.69 16.40 8.42
CA PHE A 239 -17.52 17.42 9.07
C PHE A 239 -17.47 18.80 8.39
N SER A 240 -17.08 18.88 7.12
CA SER A 240 -16.91 20.13 6.39
C SER A 240 -15.96 21.14 7.09
N HIS A 241 -15.01 20.65 7.83
CA HIS A 241 -14.11 21.44 8.66
C HIS A 241 -12.80 21.80 7.97
N ARG A 242 -12.40 21.05 6.94
CA ARG A 242 -11.07 21.15 6.32
C ARG A 242 -11.06 22.07 5.11
N HIS A 243 -11.76 21.72 4.05
CA HIS A 243 -11.80 22.47 2.78
C HIS A 243 -10.42 22.94 2.28
N LEU A 244 -9.47 21.99 2.12
CA LEU A 244 -8.14 22.28 1.58
C LEU A 244 -8.06 22.18 0.06
N VAL A 245 -9.12 21.73 -0.59
CA VAL A 245 -9.34 21.85 -2.03
C VAL A 245 -10.57 22.73 -2.27
N ILE A 246 -10.35 23.87 -2.88
CA ILE A 246 -11.39 24.84 -3.16
C ILE A 246 -11.86 24.67 -4.60
N LYS A 247 -13.14 24.39 -4.77
CA LYS A 247 -13.74 24.24 -6.09
C LYS A 247 -14.24 25.57 -6.62
N ASP A 248 -13.76 25.97 -7.79
CA ASP A 248 -14.32 27.09 -8.53
C ASP A 248 -15.77 26.76 -8.93
N GLN A 249 -16.69 27.66 -8.63
CA GLN A 249 -18.12 27.41 -8.81
C GLN A 249 -18.58 27.48 -10.27
N LEU A 250 -17.79 28.04 -11.17
CA LEU A 250 -18.10 28.12 -12.60
C LEU A 250 -17.45 27.00 -13.41
N THR A 251 -16.22 26.68 -13.08
CA THR A 251 -15.43 25.71 -13.88
C THR A 251 -15.34 24.31 -13.25
N GLY A 252 -15.64 24.19 -11.94
CA GLY A 252 -15.46 22.94 -11.18
C GLY A 252 -14.01 22.59 -10.90
N ILE A 253 -13.04 23.39 -11.35
CA ILE A 253 -11.61 23.14 -11.15
C ILE A 253 -11.27 23.26 -9.66
N GLY A 254 -10.48 22.33 -9.14
CA GLY A 254 -10.02 22.33 -7.77
C GLY A 254 -8.69 23.09 -7.61
N HIS A 255 -8.62 24.01 -6.68
CA HIS A 255 -7.43 24.74 -6.29
C HIS A 255 -6.97 24.27 -4.91
N VAL A 256 -5.68 24.01 -4.76
CA VAL A 256 -5.06 23.57 -3.50
C VAL A 256 -4.12 24.67 -3.01
N PRO A 257 -4.56 25.60 -2.14
CA PRO A 257 -3.77 26.75 -1.74
C PRO A 257 -2.42 26.36 -1.12
N LEU A 258 -2.38 25.31 -0.30
CA LEU A 258 -1.13 24.83 0.31
C LEU A 258 -0.13 24.28 -0.70
N ALA A 259 -0.54 23.92 -1.91
CA ALA A 259 0.39 23.49 -2.96
C ALA A 259 1.36 24.60 -3.39
N LYS A 260 1.08 25.86 -3.07
CA LYS A 260 2.03 27.00 -3.28
C LYS A 260 3.27 26.89 -2.39
N LEU A 261 3.24 26.07 -1.36
CA LEU A 261 4.40 25.74 -0.50
C LEU A 261 5.24 24.59 -1.05
N ASN A 262 4.83 23.95 -2.14
CA ASN A 262 5.56 22.82 -2.70
C ASN A 262 6.96 23.24 -3.16
N ASN A 263 7.96 22.39 -2.83
CA ASN A 263 9.35 22.61 -3.20
C ASN A 263 9.93 21.28 -3.73
N GLY A 264 10.11 21.18 -5.04
CA GLY A 264 10.60 19.95 -5.68
C GLY A 264 9.69 18.75 -5.37
N ASN A 265 10.25 17.72 -4.75
CA ASN A 265 9.54 16.52 -4.33
C ASN A 265 8.80 16.67 -2.99
N LYS A 266 9.01 17.78 -2.26
CA LYS A 266 8.32 18.07 -1.00
C LYS A 266 6.99 18.74 -1.34
N LYS A 267 5.90 17.96 -1.27
CA LYS A 267 4.58 18.36 -1.76
C LYS A 267 3.51 18.20 -0.69
N PHE A 268 2.48 19.03 -0.83
CA PHE A 268 1.20 18.80 -0.21
C PHE A 268 0.32 18.02 -1.16
N GLU A 269 -0.12 16.86 -0.74
CA GLU A 269 -0.98 15.98 -1.51
C GLU A 269 -2.22 15.62 -0.69
N ILE A 270 -3.39 15.76 -1.28
CA ILE A 270 -4.65 15.42 -0.63
C ILE A 270 -5.61 14.77 -1.63
N TYR A 271 -6.11 13.58 -1.25
CA TYR A 271 -6.93 12.75 -2.13
C TYR A 271 -8.21 12.30 -1.44
N ASP A 272 -9.33 12.38 -2.16
CA ASP A 272 -10.50 11.62 -1.82
C ASP A 272 -10.31 10.19 -2.33
N SER A 273 -10.40 9.23 -1.42
CA SER A 273 -10.11 7.83 -1.71
C SER A 273 -11.32 7.08 -2.26
N LEU A 274 -11.05 5.84 -2.66
CA LEU A 274 -12.07 4.85 -2.94
C LEU A 274 -12.88 4.55 -1.65
N LEU A 275 -14.08 4.01 -1.82
CA LEU A 275 -14.96 3.56 -0.74
C LEU A 275 -14.49 2.18 -0.22
N SER A 276 -13.34 2.14 0.44
CA SER A 276 -12.78 0.93 1.03
C SER A 276 -11.70 1.28 2.04
N GLU A 277 -11.99 1.15 3.32
CA GLU A 277 -11.06 1.45 4.40
C GLU A 277 -9.86 0.49 4.38
N GLU A 278 -10.11 -0.81 4.24
CA GLU A 278 -9.05 -1.82 4.24
C GLU A 278 -8.04 -1.60 3.09
N ALA A 279 -8.54 -1.40 1.88
CA ALA A 279 -7.69 -1.22 0.71
C ALA A 279 -6.87 0.07 0.79
N VAL A 280 -7.50 1.16 1.23
CA VAL A 280 -6.84 2.48 1.31
C VAL A 280 -5.85 2.54 2.46
N LEU A 281 -6.20 2.00 3.64
CA LEU A 281 -5.28 1.90 4.77
C LEU A 281 -4.06 1.02 4.41
N GLY A 282 -4.29 -0.11 3.73
CA GLY A 282 -3.21 -0.98 3.26
C GLY A 282 -2.28 -0.29 2.27
N PHE A 283 -2.84 0.50 1.34
CA PHE A 283 -2.05 1.31 0.41
C PHE A 283 -1.21 2.36 1.15
N GLU A 284 -1.81 3.15 2.03
CA GLU A 284 -1.11 4.22 2.74
C GLU A 284 -0.09 3.67 3.74
N TYR A 285 -0.31 2.49 4.32
CA TYR A 285 0.71 1.78 5.09
C TYR A 285 1.94 1.46 4.22
N GLY A 286 1.74 0.88 3.03
CA GLY A 286 2.83 0.61 2.09
C GLY A 286 3.57 1.88 1.68
N TYR A 287 2.84 2.94 1.40
CA TYR A 287 3.40 4.25 1.06
C TYR A 287 4.24 4.82 2.20
N ALA A 288 3.70 4.86 3.41
CA ALA A 288 4.39 5.38 4.59
C ALA A 288 5.64 4.56 4.95
N SER A 289 5.62 3.23 4.77
CA SER A 289 6.77 2.37 5.06
C SER A 289 7.97 2.64 4.15
N THR A 290 7.76 3.26 3.01
CA THR A 290 8.80 3.64 2.05
C THR A 290 9.14 5.13 2.06
N TRP A 291 8.53 5.90 2.96
CA TRP A 291 8.74 7.34 3.00
C TRP A 291 8.91 7.90 4.42
N PRO A 292 10.08 7.67 5.06
CA PRO A 292 10.33 8.08 6.44
C PRO A 292 10.30 9.58 6.68
N GLU A 293 10.53 10.39 5.65
CA GLU A 293 10.59 11.86 5.76
C GLU A 293 9.22 12.55 5.60
N GLY A 294 8.18 11.81 5.21
CA GLY A 294 6.86 12.36 4.93
C GLY A 294 5.86 12.12 6.05
N LEU A 295 4.97 13.09 6.28
CA LEU A 295 3.76 12.87 7.07
C LEU A 295 2.69 12.25 6.17
N VAL A 296 2.45 10.96 6.35
CA VAL A 296 1.40 10.23 5.64
C VAL A 296 0.23 10.02 6.57
N ILE A 297 -0.94 10.49 6.15
CA ILE A 297 -2.18 10.43 6.93
C ILE A 297 -3.22 9.62 6.14
N TRP A 298 -3.73 8.58 6.77
CA TRP A 298 -4.99 7.96 6.35
C TRP A 298 -6.12 8.43 7.26
N GLU A 299 -7.22 8.88 6.68
CA GLU A 299 -8.39 9.33 7.40
C GLU A 299 -9.58 8.41 7.10
N ALA A 300 -10.13 7.78 8.13
CA ALA A 300 -11.40 7.08 8.00
C ALA A 300 -12.54 8.08 7.76
N GLN A 301 -13.62 7.68 7.05
CA GLN A 301 -14.81 8.52 6.89
C GLN A 301 -15.40 8.87 8.26
N PHE A 302 -15.57 7.86 9.11
CA PHE A 302 -15.81 7.94 10.55
C PHE A 302 -14.86 6.97 11.24
N GLY A 303 -14.40 7.30 12.43
CA GLY A 303 -13.45 6.48 13.16
C GLY A 303 -13.92 5.03 13.37
N ASP A 304 -15.23 4.83 13.49
CA ASP A 304 -15.83 3.49 13.63
C ASP A 304 -15.56 2.56 12.47
N PHE A 305 -15.40 3.10 11.27
CA PHE A 305 -15.17 2.28 10.08
C PHE A 305 -13.75 1.66 10.01
N VAL A 306 -12.89 2.04 10.96
CA VAL A 306 -11.57 1.40 11.11
C VAL A 306 -11.69 -0.10 11.37
N ASN A 307 -12.82 -0.58 11.91
CA ASN A 307 -13.03 -1.99 12.21
C ASN A 307 -12.96 -2.90 10.98
N VAL A 308 -13.38 -2.42 9.80
CA VAL A 308 -13.24 -3.19 8.54
C VAL A 308 -11.80 -3.26 8.03
N ALA A 309 -10.91 -2.41 8.55
CA ALA A 309 -9.48 -2.41 8.23
C ALA A 309 -8.62 -2.99 9.38
N GLN A 310 -9.23 -3.59 10.41
CA GLN A 310 -8.54 -4.08 11.59
C GLN A 310 -7.41 -5.06 11.28
N VAL A 311 -7.57 -5.88 10.25
CA VAL A 311 -6.53 -6.83 9.82
C VAL A 311 -5.24 -6.13 9.39
N VAL A 312 -5.33 -4.97 8.73
CA VAL A 312 -4.17 -4.17 8.33
C VAL A 312 -3.47 -3.60 9.57
N ILE A 313 -4.25 -3.15 10.55
CA ILE A 313 -3.72 -2.63 11.81
C ILE A 313 -2.94 -3.74 12.54
N ASP A 314 -3.57 -4.88 12.79
CA ASP A 314 -3.01 -5.94 13.62
C ASP A 314 -1.82 -6.65 12.95
N GLN A 315 -1.94 -6.94 11.65
CA GLN A 315 -0.97 -7.78 10.97
C GLN A 315 0.20 -7.00 10.34
N PHE A 316 0.03 -5.69 10.12
CA PHE A 316 1.04 -4.85 9.48
C PHE A 316 1.44 -3.66 10.34
N ILE A 317 0.52 -2.74 10.70
CA ILE A 317 0.89 -1.48 11.34
C ILE A 317 1.56 -1.71 12.69
N VAL A 318 0.94 -2.49 13.57
CA VAL A 318 1.45 -2.72 14.94
C VAL A 318 2.46 -3.84 15.06
N SER A 319 2.54 -4.75 14.11
CA SER A 319 3.36 -5.96 14.20
C SER A 319 4.52 -6.05 13.20
N ALA A 320 4.57 -5.19 12.19
CA ALA A 320 5.54 -5.28 11.12
C ALA A 320 6.99 -5.05 11.59
N GLU A 321 7.21 -4.19 12.58
CA GLU A 321 8.53 -3.99 13.15
C GLU A 321 9.07 -5.28 13.77
N THR A 322 8.25 -5.97 14.55
CA THR A 322 8.65 -7.24 15.19
C THR A 322 8.78 -8.38 14.19
N LYS A 323 7.87 -8.48 13.21
CA LYS A 323 7.86 -9.56 12.24
C LYS A 323 8.96 -9.43 11.18
N TRP A 324 9.19 -8.21 10.70
CA TRP A 324 9.98 -7.97 9.47
C TRP A 324 11.00 -6.84 9.59
N GLY A 325 11.12 -6.21 10.76
CA GLY A 325 11.96 -5.03 10.93
C GLY A 325 11.49 -3.82 10.13
N ARG A 326 10.21 -3.76 9.74
CA ARG A 326 9.65 -2.67 8.94
C ARG A 326 8.98 -1.64 9.83
N LEU A 327 9.41 -0.40 9.66
CA LEU A 327 8.81 0.76 10.31
C LEU A 327 7.82 1.45 9.38
N SER A 328 6.88 2.20 9.98
CA SER A 328 5.95 3.06 9.26
C SER A 328 5.63 4.28 10.11
N GLY A 329 5.68 5.47 9.50
CA GLY A 329 5.27 6.73 10.11
C GLY A 329 3.79 7.06 9.84
N LEU A 330 2.97 6.08 9.47
CA LEU A 330 1.56 6.29 9.15
C LEU A 330 0.82 6.86 10.36
N THR A 331 0.11 7.96 10.11
CA THR A 331 -0.82 8.57 11.07
C THR A 331 -2.25 8.25 10.67
N MET A 332 -3.08 7.81 11.61
CA MET A 332 -4.49 7.53 11.37
C MET A 332 -5.35 8.61 11.99
N PHE A 333 -6.22 9.22 11.18
CA PHE A 333 -7.28 10.09 11.67
C PHE A 333 -8.59 9.32 11.75
N LEU A 334 -9.17 9.30 12.94
CA LEU A 334 -10.39 8.57 13.28
C LEU A 334 -11.44 9.56 13.77
N PRO A 335 -12.06 10.35 12.87
CA PRO A 335 -13.00 11.39 13.25
C PRO A 335 -14.28 10.81 13.86
N HIS A 336 -14.76 11.44 14.93
CA HIS A 336 -16.01 11.11 15.60
C HIS A 336 -16.90 12.33 15.67
N GLY A 337 -18.20 12.12 15.45
CA GLY A 337 -19.20 13.15 15.62
C GLY A 337 -19.59 13.37 17.08
N TYR A 338 -20.44 14.35 17.29
CA TYR A 338 -21.08 14.54 18.58
C TYR A 338 -22.19 13.50 18.82
N GLU A 339 -22.55 13.31 20.08
CA GLU A 339 -23.70 12.49 20.49
C GLU A 339 -24.95 12.87 19.68
N GLY A 340 -25.67 11.84 19.19
CA GLY A 340 -26.88 12.03 18.39
C GLY A 340 -26.71 11.94 16.88
N GLN A 341 -25.49 11.73 16.37
CA GLN A 341 -25.26 11.52 14.94
C GLN A 341 -25.40 10.06 14.48
N GLY A 342 -25.78 9.18 15.39
CA GLY A 342 -25.95 7.75 15.13
C GLY A 342 -24.87 6.90 15.81
N PRO A 343 -25.12 5.60 16.01
CA PRO A 343 -24.21 4.71 16.73
C PRO A 343 -22.88 4.51 15.99
N GLU A 344 -22.88 4.51 14.65
CA GLU A 344 -21.67 4.34 13.84
C GLU A 344 -20.83 5.63 13.72
N HIS A 345 -21.34 6.77 14.20
CA HIS A 345 -20.74 8.08 13.95
C HIS A 345 -20.38 8.82 15.24
N SER A 346 -20.58 8.20 16.40
CA SER A 346 -20.42 8.88 17.68
C SER A 346 -19.28 8.33 18.52
N LEU A 347 -19.44 7.24 19.21
CA LEU A 347 -18.55 6.87 20.31
C LEU A 347 -18.15 5.38 20.37
N SER A 348 -18.45 4.58 19.36
CA SER A 348 -18.24 3.12 19.45
C SER A 348 -16.77 2.73 19.67
N LEU A 349 -15.81 3.48 19.14
CA LEU A 349 -14.40 3.20 19.37
C LEU A 349 -13.96 3.42 20.83
N ILE A 350 -14.63 4.23 21.58
CA ILE A 350 -14.37 4.39 23.02
C ILE A 350 -14.56 3.05 23.75
N HIS A 351 -15.59 2.31 23.40
CA HIS A 351 -15.88 1.00 24.00
C HIS A 351 -14.88 -0.08 23.58
N ILE A 352 -14.23 0.07 22.44
CA ILE A 352 -13.25 -0.87 21.91
C ILE A 352 -11.84 -0.55 22.43
N SER A 353 -11.43 0.70 22.40
CA SER A 353 -10.06 1.12 22.70
C SER A 353 -9.85 1.54 24.16
N GLU A 354 -10.83 2.12 24.83
CA GLU A 354 -10.72 2.55 26.22
C GLU A 354 -10.48 1.40 27.22
N PRO A 355 -11.11 0.22 27.09
CA PRO A 355 -10.83 -0.89 27.98
C PRO A 355 -9.39 -1.39 27.94
N THR A 356 -8.66 -1.12 26.86
CA THR A 356 -7.27 -1.52 26.70
C THR A 356 -6.27 -0.47 27.18
N ARG A 357 -6.70 0.76 27.42
CA ARG A 357 -5.85 1.77 28.05
C ARG A 357 -5.64 1.39 29.51
N ARG A 358 -4.43 0.97 29.85
CA ARG A 358 -4.02 0.89 31.25
C ARG A 358 -4.15 2.30 31.85
N ARG A 359 -4.98 2.42 32.87
CA ARG A 359 -4.95 3.60 33.75
C ARG A 359 -3.55 3.61 34.38
N THR A 360 -2.70 4.50 33.92
CA THR A 360 -1.40 4.82 34.56
C THR A 360 -1.66 5.80 35.67
#